data_3985bff255493ab06cacf9b19cf753c8
#
_entry.id   3985bff255493ab06cacf9b19cf753c8
#
_cell.length_a   1.000
_cell.length_b   1.000
_cell.length_c   1.000
_cell.angle_alpha   90.00
_cell.angle_beta   90.00
_cell.angle_gamma   90.00
#
_symmetry.space_group_name_H-M   'P 1'
#
loop_
_entity.id
_entity.type
_entity.pdbx_description
1 polymer ?
#
loop_
_entity_poly.entity_id
_entity_poly.type
_entity_poly.pdbx_seq_one_letter_code
_entity_poly.pdbx_strand_id
1 'polypeptide(L)'
;MNIENLSHYSGNLGREMLLNRYGHAGLPIVVFPSSGGTHNEYYDFGMIHACERFINEGKVQFFTLSSVDSESWLCDWKNGHDRALAHTQYEKYVIEEAIPFIKHKTGWFGQMMATGCSMGGYHSFNIFLQH
;
A
#
# COMPACT_ATOMS: atom_id res chain seq x y z
N MET A 1 12.66 -4.60 15.75
CA MET A 1 11.46 -4.34 14.94
C MET A 1 11.10 -5.58 14.15
N ASN A 2 9.84 -5.95 14.18
CA ASN A 2 9.35 -7.11 13.44
C ASN A 2 9.06 -6.73 11.98
N ILE A 3 9.62 -7.49 11.04
CA ILE A 3 9.45 -7.25 9.60
C ILE A 3 8.91 -8.53 8.95
N GLU A 4 7.79 -8.42 8.26
CA GLU A 4 7.19 -9.55 7.54
C GLU A 4 7.08 -9.20 6.05
N ASN A 5 7.60 -10.07 5.21
CA ASN A 5 7.42 -10.00 3.76
C ASN A 5 6.22 -10.88 3.42
N LEU A 6 5.16 -10.27 2.92
CA LEU A 6 3.87 -10.91 2.72
C LEU A 6 3.49 -10.90 1.24
N SER A 7 2.66 -11.86 0.87
CA SER A 7 2.03 -11.87 -0.45
C SER A 7 0.61 -12.41 -0.32
N HIS A 8 -0.26 -11.97 -1.22
CA HIS A 8 -1.61 -12.53 -1.34
C HIS A 8 -2.06 -12.44 -2.79
N TYR A 9 -2.92 -13.37 -3.20
CA TYR A 9 -3.45 -13.37 -4.55
C TYR A 9 -4.53 -12.30 -4.70
N SER A 10 -4.45 -11.52 -5.76
CA SER A 10 -5.45 -10.51 -6.11
C SER A 10 -6.34 -11.00 -7.24
N GLY A 11 -7.62 -11.18 -6.95
CA GLY A 11 -8.62 -11.49 -7.98
C GLY A 11 -8.82 -10.35 -8.97
N ASN A 12 -8.76 -9.10 -8.48
CA ASN A 12 -8.92 -7.92 -9.34
C ASN A 12 -7.74 -7.73 -10.30
N LEU A 13 -6.53 -8.08 -9.89
CA LEU A 13 -5.33 -7.92 -10.70
C LEU A 13 -4.85 -9.22 -11.35
N GLY A 14 -5.41 -10.37 -10.94
CA GLY A 14 -5.10 -11.67 -11.52
C GLY A 14 -3.67 -12.14 -11.25
N ARG A 15 -3.09 -11.77 -10.12
CA ARG A 15 -1.71 -12.13 -9.77
C ARG A 15 -1.48 -12.02 -8.26
N GLU A 16 -0.33 -12.57 -7.82
CA GLU A 16 0.17 -12.36 -6.47
C GLU A 16 0.62 -10.91 -6.31
N MET A 17 0.20 -10.27 -5.22
CA MET A 17 0.64 -8.93 -4.87
C MET A 17 1.49 -8.99 -3.61
N LEU A 18 2.60 -8.26 -3.63
CA LEU A 18 3.55 -8.21 -2.53
C LEU A 18 3.29 -7.01 -1.64
N LEU A 19 3.47 -7.19 -0.35
CA LEU A 19 3.44 -6.11 0.63
C LEU A 19 4.33 -6.49 1.82
N ASN A 20 4.78 -5.48 2.57
CA ASN A 20 5.55 -5.71 3.77
C ASN A 20 4.81 -5.15 4.98
N ARG A 21 4.96 -5.82 6.11
CA ARG A 21 4.51 -5.31 7.41
C ARG A 21 5.72 -4.99 8.26
N TYR A 22 5.72 -3.79 8.83
CA TYR A 22 6.75 -3.34 9.78
C TYR A 22 6.06 -3.03 11.10
N GLY A 23 6.34 -3.86 12.10
CA GLY A 23 5.76 -3.72 13.42
C GLY A 23 4.90 -4.90 13.84
N HIS A 24 4.26 -4.78 15.00
CA HIS A 24 3.52 -5.88 15.62
C HIS A 24 2.17 -5.47 16.20
N ALA A 25 1.93 -4.17 16.39
CA ALA A 25 0.70 -3.67 17.02
C ALA A 25 0.50 -2.18 16.70
N GLY A 26 -0.66 -1.66 17.06
CA GLY A 26 -0.98 -0.25 16.95
C GLY A 26 -1.71 0.11 15.67
N LEU A 27 -1.83 1.42 15.43
CA LEU A 27 -2.54 1.96 14.28
C LEU A 27 -1.90 1.48 12.97
N PRO A 28 -2.65 0.80 12.09
CA PRO A 28 -2.14 0.44 10.78
C PRO A 28 -2.06 1.67 9.87
N ILE A 29 -0.90 1.84 9.26
CA ILE A 29 -0.64 2.90 8.29
C ILE A 29 -0.35 2.23 6.94
N VAL A 30 -1.24 2.47 5.97
CA VAL A 30 -1.09 1.93 4.62
C VAL A 30 -0.23 2.89 3.82
N VAL A 31 0.86 2.38 3.25
CA VAL A 31 1.83 3.19 2.50
C VAL A 31 1.80 2.80 1.03
N PHE A 32 1.58 3.79 0.17
CA PHE A 32 1.66 3.62 -1.28
C PHE A 32 3.03 4.08 -1.76
N PRO A 33 3.68 3.32 -2.69
CA PRO A 33 5.00 3.69 -3.18
C PRO A 33 4.94 4.91 -4.10
N SER A 34 6.09 5.54 -4.31
CA SER A 34 6.24 6.62 -5.29
C SER A 34 6.21 6.06 -6.72
N SER A 35 6.28 6.95 -7.69
CA SER A 35 6.27 6.59 -9.13
C SER A 35 7.38 5.59 -9.45
N GLY A 36 7.01 4.41 -9.95
CA GLY A 36 7.95 3.33 -10.25
C GLY A 36 8.57 2.66 -9.02
N GLY A 37 8.16 3.01 -7.82
CA GLY A 37 8.67 2.43 -6.59
C GLY A 37 8.04 1.09 -6.25
N THR A 38 8.63 0.40 -5.27
CA THR A 38 8.20 -0.91 -4.81
C THR A 38 7.71 -0.85 -3.37
N HIS A 39 7.19 -1.98 -2.88
CA HIS A 39 6.81 -2.14 -1.48
C HIS A 39 7.99 -2.07 -0.50
N ASN A 40 9.24 -2.08 -0.99
CA ASN A 40 10.46 -1.95 -0.18
C ASN A 40 10.94 -0.49 -0.06
N GLU A 41 10.38 0.41 -0.85
CA GLU A 41 10.87 1.79 -0.98
C GLU A 41 10.91 2.54 0.35
N TYR A 42 9.86 2.45 1.15
CA TYR A 42 9.77 3.16 2.43
C TYR A 42 10.88 2.74 3.39
N TYR A 43 11.23 1.47 3.38
CA TYR A 43 12.36 0.95 4.15
C TYR A 43 13.69 1.43 3.58
N ASP A 44 13.85 1.31 2.25
CA ASP A 44 15.11 1.61 1.57
C ASP A 44 15.50 3.08 1.70
N PHE A 45 14.53 3.98 1.72
CA PHE A 45 14.78 5.41 1.89
C PHE A 45 14.80 5.88 3.36
N GLY A 46 14.74 4.97 4.30
CA GLY A 46 14.94 5.27 5.72
C GLY A 46 13.71 5.75 6.48
N MET A 47 12.53 5.78 5.86
CA MET A 47 11.32 6.24 6.54
C MET A 47 10.89 5.29 7.67
N ILE A 48 10.97 3.99 7.43
CA ILE A 48 10.67 2.99 8.46
C ILE A 48 11.63 3.15 9.63
N HIS A 49 12.90 3.33 9.35
CA HIS A 49 13.92 3.51 10.38
C HIS A 49 13.67 4.80 11.18
N ALA A 50 13.25 5.87 10.53
CA ALA A 50 12.90 7.12 11.19
C ALA A 50 11.73 6.98 12.16
N CYS A 51 10.82 6.05 11.90
CA CYS A 51 9.65 5.78 12.73
C CYS A 51 9.85 4.61 13.71
N GLU A 52 11.04 4.03 13.75
CA GLU A 52 11.32 2.79 14.48
C GLU A 52 10.91 2.83 15.95
N ARG A 53 11.12 3.96 16.60
CA ARG A 53 10.72 4.14 18.01
C ARG A 53 9.23 3.86 18.22
N PHE A 54 8.39 4.46 17.38
CA PHE A 54 6.93 4.32 17.51
C PHE A 54 6.47 2.92 17.11
N ILE A 55 7.16 2.30 16.16
CA ILE A 55 6.89 0.92 15.75
C ILE A 55 7.22 -0.05 16.90
N ASN A 56 8.39 0.09 17.50
CA ASN A 56 8.84 -0.76 18.60
C ASN A 56 7.97 -0.60 19.86
N GLU A 57 7.44 0.60 20.09
CA GLU A 57 6.52 0.85 21.20
C GLU A 57 5.12 0.31 20.94
N GLY A 58 4.84 -0.24 19.76
CA GLY A 58 3.53 -0.77 19.42
C GLY A 58 2.45 0.29 19.17
N LYS A 59 2.85 1.53 18.87
CA LYS A 59 1.92 2.63 18.61
C LYS A 59 1.41 2.63 17.18
N VAL A 60 2.27 2.26 16.24
CA VAL A 60 1.95 2.20 14.81
C VAL A 60 2.55 0.95 14.18
N GLN A 61 1.96 0.52 13.09
CA GLN A 61 2.52 -0.51 12.22
C GLN A 61 2.30 -0.10 10.77
N PHE A 62 3.29 -0.34 9.93
CA PHE A 62 3.23 0.07 8.53
C PHE A 62 2.97 -1.13 7.64
N PHE A 63 2.06 -0.95 6.67
CA PHE A 63 1.84 -1.90 5.59
C PHE A 63 2.17 -1.22 4.28
N THR A 64 3.31 -1.57 3.70
CA THR A 64 3.79 -0.96 2.46
C THR A 64 3.34 -1.79 1.27
N LEU A 65 2.49 -1.22 0.43
CA LEU A 65 1.91 -1.91 -0.71
C LEU A 65 2.75 -1.74 -1.97
N SER A 66 2.60 -2.69 -2.89
CA SER A 66 3.07 -2.54 -4.26
C SER A 66 2.06 -1.72 -5.06
N SER A 67 2.49 -1.19 -6.21
CA SER A 67 1.60 -0.51 -7.15
C SER A 67 1.68 -1.14 -8.53
N VAL A 68 0.78 -0.72 -9.41
CA VAL A 68 0.78 -1.10 -10.82
C VAL A 68 0.89 0.13 -11.73
N ASP A 69 1.51 1.19 -11.24
CA ASP A 69 1.61 2.47 -11.96
C ASP A 69 2.25 2.32 -13.33
N SER A 70 3.23 1.42 -13.47
CA SER A 70 3.85 1.13 -14.77
C SER A 70 2.89 0.53 -15.79
N GLU A 71 1.79 -0.05 -15.34
CA GLU A 71 0.75 -0.66 -16.18
C GLU A 71 -0.49 0.24 -16.30
N SER A 72 -0.56 1.33 -15.53
CA SER A 72 -1.65 2.30 -15.54
C SER A 72 -1.15 3.66 -16.02
N TRP A 73 -1.12 4.67 -15.14
CA TRP A 73 -0.80 6.04 -15.50
C TRP A 73 0.58 6.21 -16.16
N LEU A 74 1.57 5.37 -15.83
CA LEU A 74 2.92 5.43 -16.38
C LEU A 74 3.11 4.55 -17.62
N CYS A 75 2.06 3.93 -18.13
CA CYS A 75 2.16 3.05 -19.30
C CYS A 75 2.01 3.84 -20.59
N ASP A 76 3.13 4.09 -21.28
CA ASP A 76 3.17 4.95 -22.48
C ASP A 76 2.41 4.38 -23.67
N TRP A 77 2.33 3.05 -23.80
CA TRP A 77 1.72 2.41 -24.96
C TRP A 77 0.20 2.20 -24.81
N LYS A 78 -0.37 2.45 -23.64
CA LYS A 78 -1.82 2.40 -23.43
C LYS A 78 -2.46 3.75 -23.70
N ASN A 79 -3.70 3.74 -24.21
CA ASN A 79 -4.50 4.95 -24.33
C ASN A 79 -5.04 5.37 -22.94
N GLY A 80 -5.66 6.56 -22.85
CA GLY A 80 -6.17 7.08 -21.59
C GLY A 80 -7.23 6.20 -20.94
N HIS A 81 -8.10 5.58 -21.75
CA HIS A 81 -9.14 4.69 -21.25
C HIS A 81 -8.53 3.45 -20.57
N ASP A 82 -7.55 2.81 -21.22
CA ASP A 82 -6.92 1.60 -20.69
C ASP A 82 -6.06 1.89 -19.46
N ARG A 83 -5.42 3.07 -19.42
CA ARG A 83 -4.71 3.52 -18.22
C ARG A 83 -5.66 3.71 -17.04
N ALA A 84 -6.79 4.35 -17.26
CA ALA A 84 -7.80 4.57 -16.24
C ALA A 84 -8.43 3.25 -15.77
N LEU A 85 -8.64 2.30 -16.69
CA LEU A 85 -9.16 0.98 -16.35
C LEU A 85 -8.19 0.21 -15.45
N ALA A 86 -6.90 0.22 -15.78
CA ALA A 86 -5.87 -0.42 -14.96
C ALA A 86 -5.80 0.20 -13.57
N HIS A 87 -5.92 1.53 -13.48
CA HIS A 87 -5.95 2.24 -12.21
C HIS A 87 -7.19 1.87 -11.39
N THR A 88 -8.36 1.75 -12.03
CA THR A 88 -9.59 1.32 -11.36
C THR A 88 -9.45 -0.08 -10.78
N GLN A 89 -8.80 -1.00 -11.49
CA GLN A 89 -8.53 -2.34 -10.97
C GLN A 89 -7.62 -2.30 -9.76
N TYR A 90 -6.62 -1.41 -9.74
CA TYR A 90 -5.77 -1.22 -8.58
C TYR A 90 -6.55 -0.67 -7.38
N GLU A 91 -7.43 0.30 -7.59
CA GLU A 91 -8.30 0.82 -6.51
C GLU A 91 -9.15 -0.29 -5.91
N LYS A 92 -9.74 -1.13 -6.75
CA LYS A 92 -10.51 -2.30 -6.29
C LYS A 92 -9.65 -3.26 -5.49
N TYR A 93 -8.41 -3.50 -5.95
CA TYR A 93 -7.46 -4.31 -5.19
C TYR A 93 -7.25 -3.72 -3.79
N VAL A 94 -7.00 -2.43 -3.68
CA VAL A 94 -6.76 -1.79 -2.38
C VAL A 94 -7.96 -1.95 -1.46
N ILE A 95 -9.14 -1.59 -1.92
CA ILE A 95 -10.34 -1.51 -1.09
C ILE A 95 -10.94 -2.90 -0.81
N GLU A 96 -10.98 -3.77 -1.80
CA GLU A 96 -11.65 -5.07 -1.69
C GLU A 96 -10.74 -6.19 -1.21
N GLU A 97 -9.42 -6.02 -1.33
CA GLU A 97 -8.47 -7.09 -1.04
C GLU A 97 -7.39 -6.68 -0.04
N ALA A 98 -6.62 -5.61 -0.30
CA ALA A 98 -5.50 -5.22 0.57
C ALA A 98 -5.96 -4.75 1.95
N ILE A 99 -6.92 -3.85 2.02
CA ILE A 99 -7.44 -3.35 3.30
C ILE A 99 -8.10 -4.47 4.12
N PRO A 100 -8.99 -5.31 3.56
CA PRO A 100 -9.52 -6.46 4.29
C PRO A 100 -8.44 -7.43 4.76
N PHE A 101 -7.41 -7.67 3.95
CA PHE A 101 -6.27 -8.51 4.34
C PHE A 101 -5.58 -7.95 5.59
N ILE A 102 -5.32 -6.64 5.62
CA ILE A 102 -4.70 -5.96 6.75
C ILE A 102 -5.58 -6.06 7.99
N LYS A 103 -6.88 -5.80 7.86
CA LYS A 103 -7.83 -5.90 8.96
C LYS A 103 -7.85 -7.31 9.55
N HIS A 104 -7.92 -8.31 8.70
CA HIS A 104 -7.94 -9.70 9.14
C HIS A 104 -6.65 -10.10 9.84
N LYS A 105 -5.51 -9.68 9.29
CA LYS A 105 -4.20 -10.02 9.85
C LYS A 105 -3.95 -9.35 11.19
N THR A 106 -4.39 -8.11 11.36
CA THR A 106 -4.12 -7.32 12.57
C THR A 106 -5.22 -7.43 13.61
N GLY A 107 -6.44 -7.79 13.22
CA GLY A 107 -7.62 -7.69 14.07
C GLY A 107 -8.05 -6.24 14.31
N TRP A 108 -7.49 -5.28 13.57
CA TRP A 108 -7.81 -3.86 13.70
C TRP A 108 -8.95 -3.49 12.75
N PHE A 109 -10.12 -3.14 13.31
CA PHE A 109 -11.31 -2.80 12.52
C PHE A 109 -11.71 -1.33 12.62
N GLY A 110 -10.90 -0.52 13.32
CA GLY A 110 -11.09 0.93 13.40
C GLY A 110 -10.53 1.65 12.19
N GLN A 111 -10.46 2.98 12.31
CA GLN A 111 -9.87 3.81 11.26
C GLN A 111 -8.39 3.49 11.08
N MET A 112 -7.95 3.58 9.83
CA MET A 112 -6.56 3.39 9.44
C MET A 112 -6.04 4.66 8.79
N MET A 113 -4.72 4.79 8.72
CA MET A 113 -4.08 5.90 8.05
C MET A 113 -3.57 5.47 6.68
N ALA A 114 -3.57 6.39 5.73
CA ALA A 114 -2.94 6.19 4.43
C ALA A 114 -1.92 7.29 4.19
N THR A 115 -0.80 6.94 3.59
CA THR A 115 0.27 7.89 3.29
C THR A 115 1.05 7.45 2.05
N GLY A 116 1.88 8.34 1.55
CA GLY A 116 2.75 8.07 0.42
C GLY A 116 3.42 9.35 -0.07
N CYS A 117 4.47 9.20 -0.87
CA CYS A 117 5.18 10.32 -1.47
C CYS A 117 4.94 10.33 -2.98
N SER A 118 4.83 11.53 -3.59
CA SER A 118 4.65 11.68 -5.04
C SER A 118 3.40 10.92 -5.52
N MET A 119 3.54 9.95 -6.43
CA MET A 119 2.43 9.09 -6.89
C MET A 119 1.76 8.36 -5.72
N GLY A 120 2.52 7.97 -4.70
CA GLY A 120 1.97 7.37 -3.48
C GLY A 120 1.07 8.33 -2.72
N GLY A 121 1.42 9.60 -2.69
CA GLY A 121 0.56 10.65 -2.11
C GLY A 121 -0.75 10.80 -2.87
N TYR A 122 -0.70 10.72 -4.19
CA TYR A 122 -1.90 10.72 -5.02
C TYR A 122 -2.81 9.53 -4.69
N HIS A 123 -2.26 8.32 -4.62
CA HIS A 123 -3.05 7.13 -4.28
C HIS A 123 -3.68 7.25 -2.90
N SER A 124 -2.89 7.71 -1.92
CA SER A 124 -3.35 7.89 -0.56
C SER A 124 -4.54 8.86 -0.49
N PHE A 125 -4.41 10.01 -1.13
CA PHE A 125 -5.44 11.04 -1.15
C PHE A 125 -6.68 10.59 -1.93
N ASN A 126 -6.49 9.95 -3.07
CA ASN A 126 -7.58 9.45 -3.90
C ASN A 126 -8.42 8.40 -3.15
N ILE A 127 -7.78 7.45 -2.49
CA ILE A 127 -8.46 6.42 -1.69
C ILE A 127 -9.21 7.07 -0.53
N PHE A 128 -8.60 8.02 0.15
CA PHE A 128 -9.23 8.74 1.26
C PHE A 128 -10.51 9.48 0.81
N LEU A 129 -10.47 10.15 -0.34
CA LEU A 129 -11.63 10.90 -0.83
C LEU A 129 -12.79 10.00 -1.29
N GLN A 130 -12.50 8.79 -1.72
CA GLN A 130 -13.53 7.87 -2.25
C GLN A 130 -14.08 6.90 -1.20
N HIS A 131 -13.37 6.69 -0.12
CA HIS A 131 -13.68 5.69 0.90
C HIS A 131 -13.39 6.18 2.32
#